data_6a385a905eb6e65e005eee2a6a12066e
#
_entry.id   6a385a905eb6e65e005eee2a6a12066e
#
_cell.length_a   1.000
_cell.length_b   1.000
_cell.length_c   1.000
_cell.angle_alpha   90.00
_cell.angle_beta   90.00
_cell.angle_gamma   90.00
#
_symmetry.space_group_name_H-M   'P 1'
#
loop_
_entity.id
_entity.type
_entity.pdbx_description
1 polymer ?
#
loop_
_entity_poly.entity_id
_entity_poly.type
_entity_poly.pdbx_seq_one_letter_code
_entity_poly.pdbx_strand_id
1 'polypeptide(L)'
;MDLRQIEYIVKIAEEGGVTPAAEKLFITQSALNQQLLKLENELGVQLFHRRKHDFCPTDAGEVYIKYGREILQKKQEAYNIIYDMAANNLGHLNVAFSPERGTEMFVSIYADFHKQFPHITVNPTEMNVRHQQSQLVKGYLDLGFVTITDEDKLPALEYEHIIDEPLLLAVPRSNPLAISQAKPDTPPSQLPYNNLQLFKNQPFVLMFKNSTMRSVIDSLFKSAGFTPNILFETASNRTLCTMAKNSICCTIVPQQYYRYTKEIAFYRLPSHPHWELCNAYKKGSYRTKAAQLFAQLTKDYFRRLSQGQ
;
A
#
# COMPACT_ATOMS: atom_id res chain seq x y z
N MET A 1 1.09 -30.92 18.38
CA MET A 1 0.86 -29.62 17.65
C MET A 1 -0.05 -29.89 16.48
N ASP A 2 -1.24 -29.32 16.43
CA ASP A 2 -2.15 -29.40 15.28
C ASP A 2 -2.34 -28.02 14.62
N LEU A 3 -2.87 -27.99 13.39
CA LEU A 3 -3.03 -26.74 12.65
C LEU A 3 -3.97 -25.76 13.34
N ARG A 4 -5.00 -26.26 14.02
CA ARG A 4 -5.96 -25.42 14.73
C ARG A 4 -5.33 -24.74 15.94
N GLN A 5 -4.46 -25.45 16.63
CA GLN A 5 -3.68 -24.89 17.76
C GLN A 5 -2.73 -23.78 17.27
N ILE A 6 -2.09 -23.98 16.11
CA ILE A 6 -1.26 -22.95 15.48
C ILE A 6 -2.09 -21.70 15.14
N GLU A 7 -3.25 -21.87 14.50
CA GLU A 7 -4.19 -20.78 14.19
C GLU A 7 -4.56 -19.97 15.42
N TYR A 8 -4.82 -20.62 16.54
CA TYR A 8 -5.15 -19.96 17.81
C TYR A 8 -4.02 -19.09 18.35
N ILE A 9 -2.80 -19.61 18.38
CA ILE A 9 -1.65 -18.88 18.92
C ILE A 9 -1.26 -17.70 18.03
N VAL A 10 -1.27 -17.91 16.71
CA VAL A 10 -1.02 -16.84 15.75
C VAL A 10 -2.08 -15.74 15.90
N LYS A 11 -3.36 -16.12 16.04
CA LYS A 11 -4.46 -15.14 16.22
C LYS A 11 -4.36 -14.37 17.54
N ILE A 12 -3.97 -15.01 18.62
CA ILE A 12 -3.71 -14.33 19.90
C ILE A 12 -2.63 -13.24 19.74
N ALA A 13 -1.56 -13.56 19.02
CA ALA A 13 -0.48 -12.59 18.74
C ALA A 13 -0.92 -11.43 17.85
N GLU A 14 -1.78 -11.69 16.86
CA GLU A 14 -2.30 -10.68 15.95
C GLU A 14 -3.22 -9.66 16.64
N GLU A 15 -4.10 -10.16 17.49
CA GLU A 15 -5.08 -9.35 18.19
C GLU A 15 -4.53 -8.73 19.51
N GLY A 16 -3.28 -9.06 19.88
CA GLY A 16 -2.65 -8.55 21.10
C GLY A 16 -3.27 -9.05 22.39
N GLY A 17 -4.01 -10.18 22.36
CA GLY A 17 -4.61 -10.74 23.56
C GLY A 17 -5.60 -11.87 23.31
N VAL A 18 -5.88 -12.63 24.37
CA VAL A 18 -6.77 -13.81 24.28
C VAL A 18 -8.23 -13.40 24.03
N THR A 19 -8.71 -12.35 24.69
CA THR A 19 -10.12 -11.91 24.56
C THR A 19 -10.45 -11.44 23.14
N PRO A 20 -9.74 -10.48 22.54
CA PRO A 20 -10.04 -10.05 21.19
C PRO A 20 -9.82 -11.17 20.14
N ALA A 21 -8.85 -12.06 20.36
CA ALA A 21 -8.65 -13.22 19.49
C ALA A 21 -9.82 -14.21 19.56
N ALA A 22 -10.37 -14.46 20.74
CA ALA A 22 -11.50 -15.37 20.94
C ALA A 22 -12.77 -14.84 20.23
N GLU A 23 -13.02 -13.54 20.27
CA GLU A 23 -14.10 -12.88 19.53
C GLU A 23 -13.96 -13.09 18.01
N LYS A 24 -12.75 -12.89 17.47
CA LYS A 24 -12.45 -13.10 16.06
C LYS A 24 -12.55 -14.56 15.61
N LEU A 25 -12.28 -15.49 16.53
CA LEU A 25 -12.36 -16.93 16.27
C LEU A 25 -13.76 -17.52 16.55
N PHE A 26 -14.70 -16.69 17.01
CA PHE A 26 -16.06 -17.11 17.39
C PHE A 26 -16.08 -18.27 18.42
N ILE A 27 -15.17 -18.19 19.43
CA ILE A 27 -15.09 -19.12 20.56
C ILE A 27 -15.05 -18.36 21.88
N THR A 28 -15.22 -19.08 22.99
CA THR A 28 -15.13 -18.45 24.29
C THR A 28 -13.67 -18.15 24.69
N GLN A 29 -13.44 -17.05 25.39
CA GLN A 29 -12.14 -16.67 25.92
C GLN A 29 -11.53 -17.76 26.80
N SER A 30 -12.35 -18.45 27.61
CA SER A 30 -11.91 -19.57 28.44
C SER A 30 -11.41 -20.76 27.61
N ALA A 31 -12.10 -21.12 26.53
CA ALA A 31 -11.69 -22.20 25.66
C ALA A 31 -10.35 -21.87 24.95
N LEU A 32 -10.21 -20.65 24.42
CA LEU A 32 -8.97 -20.23 23.78
C LEU A 32 -7.79 -20.19 24.77
N ASN A 33 -8.03 -19.68 25.99
CA ASN A 33 -7.00 -19.65 27.05
C ASN A 33 -6.58 -21.06 27.47
N GLN A 34 -7.51 -22.03 27.57
CA GLN A 34 -7.17 -23.43 27.83
C GLN A 34 -6.27 -24.03 26.75
N GLN A 35 -6.51 -23.72 25.47
CA GLN A 35 -5.66 -24.18 24.37
C GLN A 35 -4.25 -23.58 24.45
N LEU A 36 -4.13 -22.29 24.78
CA LEU A 36 -2.84 -21.65 25.01
C LEU A 36 -2.09 -22.32 26.18
N LEU A 37 -2.74 -22.47 27.35
CA LEU A 37 -2.14 -23.11 28.51
C LEU A 37 -1.71 -24.55 28.26
N LYS A 38 -2.54 -25.32 27.52
CA LYS A 38 -2.22 -26.70 27.14
C LYS A 38 -0.96 -26.76 26.31
N LEU A 39 -0.81 -25.85 25.34
CA LEU A 39 0.38 -25.79 24.50
C LEU A 39 1.62 -25.35 25.30
N GLU A 40 1.52 -24.32 26.13
CA GLU A 40 2.63 -23.86 26.96
C GLU A 40 3.12 -24.96 27.93
N ASN A 41 2.20 -25.75 28.49
CA ASN A 41 2.54 -26.91 29.30
C ASN A 41 3.21 -28.04 28.52
N GLU A 42 2.73 -28.31 27.27
CA GLU A 42 3.33 -29.30 26.36
C GLU A 42 4.78 -28.91 25.98
N LEU A 43 5.01 -27.61 25.74
CA LEU A 43 6.31 -27.08 25.36
C LEU A 43 7.23 -26.82 26.56
N GLY A 44 6.70 -26.76 27.77
CA GLY A 44 7.43 -26.45 29.02
C GLY A 44 7.90 -24.99 29.09
N VAL A 45 7.35 -24.10 28.24
CA VAL A 45 7.70 -22.67 28.22
C VAL A 45 6.47 -21.82 27.98
N GLN A 46 6.48 -20.60 28.48
CA GLN A 46 5.44 -19.62 28.20
C GLN A 46 5.68 -18.99 26.82
N LEU A 47 4.60 -18.84 26.03
CA LEU A 47 4.64 -18.17 24.73
C LEU A 47 4.29 -16.69 24.81
N PHE A 48 3.60 -16.25 25.88
CA PHE A 48 3.22 -14.86 26.07
C PHE A 48 3.54 -14.36 27.49
N HIS A 49 4.01 -13.13 27.58
CA HIS A 49 4.06 -12.39 28.84
C HIS A 49 2.65 -11.94 29.23
N ARG A 50 2.25 -12.20 30.49
CA ARG A 50 0.91 -11.89 31.01
C ARG A 50 0.97 -10.73 32.00
N ARG A 51 1.52 -9.57 31.59
CA ARG A 51 1.54 -8.39 32.46
C ARG A 51 0.24 -7.61 32.31
N LYS A 52 -0.17 -6.89 33.37
CA LYS A 52 -1.49 -6.25 33.49
C LYS A 52 -1.83 -5.23 32.39
N HIS A 53 -0.84 -4.77 31.59
CA HIS A 53 -0.99 -3.83 30.47
C HIS A 53 -0.10 -4.18 29.27
N ASP A 54 0.50 -5.38 29.25
CA ASP A 54 1.45 -5.74 28.21
C ASP A 54 1.34 -7.25 27.93
N PHE A 55 0.49 -7.58 26.95
CA PHE A 55 0.34 -8.95 26.45
C PHE A 55 1.14 -9.08 25.17
N CYS A 56 2.40 -9.51 25.27
CA CYS A 56 3.31 -9.63 24.15
C CYS A 56 3.96 -11.03 24.13
N PRO A 57 4.39 -11.51 22.93
CA PRO A 57 5.12 -12.77 22.84
C PRO A 57 6.42 -12.77 23.65
N THR A 58 6.79 -13.92 24.19
CA THR A 58 8.15 -14.21 24.68
C THR A 58 9.06 -14.53 23.48
N ASP A 59 10.38 -14.69 23.71
CA ASP A 59 11.31 -15.16 22.67
C ASP A 59 10.86 -16.52 22.07
N ALA A 60 10.38 -17.44 22.93
CA ALA A 60 9.81 -18.72 22.49
C ALA A 60 8.49 -18.50 21.71
N GLY A 61 7.66 -17.54 22.15
CA GLY A 61 6.45 -17.12 21.45
C GLY A 61 6.74 -16.58 20.05
N GLU A 62 7.73 -15.71 19.92
CA GLU A 62 8.15 -15.15 18.62
C GLU A 62 8.56 -16.28 17.64
N VAL A 63 9.35 -17.24 18.11
CA VAL A 63 9.73 -18.41 17.31
C VAL A 63 8.51 -19.22 16.91
N TYR A 64 7.62 -19.53 17.85
CA TYR A 64 6.41 -20.31 17.56
C TYR A 64 5.49 -19.61 16.57
N ILE A 65 5.25 -18.31 16.75
CA ILE A 65 4.41 -17.49 15.89
C ILE A 65 5.00 -17.40 14.48
N LYS A 66 6.31 -17.19 14.36
CA LYS A 66 7.01 -17.14 13.06
C LYS A 66 6.78 -18.42 12.26
N TYR A 67 7.14 -19.57 12.83
CA TYR A 67 6.98 -20.86 12.13
C TYR A 67 5.51 -21.28 11.99
N GLY A 68 4.67 -20.92 12.96
CA GLY A 68 3.22 -21.13 12.86
C GLY A 68 2.63 -20.42 11.64
N ARG A 69 3.00 -19.18 11.40
CA ARG A 69 2.60 -18.42 10.20
C ARG A 69 3.07 -19.08 8.90
N GLU A 70 4.32 -19.55 8.86
CA GLU A 70 4.86 -20.23 7.69
C GLU A 70 4.09 -21.52 7.37
N ILE A 71 3.72 -22.30 8.39
CA ILE A 71 2.93 -23.52 8.24
C ILE A 71 1.52 -23.20 7.72
N LEU A 72 0.84 -22.21 8.31
CA LEU A 72 -0.50 -21.80 7.87
C LEU A 72 -0.49 -21.25 6.44
N GLN A 73 0.56 -20.51 6.08
CA GLN A 73 0.75 -20.04 4.72
C GLN A 73 0.94 -21.19 3.74
N LYS A 74 1.75 -22.19 4.06
CA LYS A 74 1.96 -23.37 3.21
C LYS A 74 0.69 -24.19 3.04
N LYS A 75 -0.11 -24.34 4.11
CA LYS A 75 -1.45 -24.92 4.03
C LYS A 75 -2.32 -24.16 3.01
N GLN A 76 -2.40 -22.84 3.12
CA GLN A 76 -3.22 -22.01 2.23
C GLN A 76 -2.73 -22.08 0.77
N GLU A 77 -1.41 -22.05 0.56
CA GLU A 77 -0.80 -22.19 -0.76
C GLU A 77 -1.19 -23.55 -1.40
N ALA A 78 -1.13 -24.65 -0.65
CA ALA A 78 -1.54 -25.96 -1.14
C ALA A 78 -3.01 -25.99 -1.58
N TYR A 79 -3.93 -25.40 -0.78
CA TYR A 79 -5.32 -25.29 -1.16
C TYR A 79 -5.51 -24.43 -2.42
N ASN A 80 -4.83 -23.31 -2.53
CA ASN A 80 -4.89 -22.43 -3.70
C ASN A 80 -4.44 -23.16 -4.98
N ILE A 81 -3.36 -23.95 -4.91
CA ILE A 81 -2.90 -24.79 -6.03
C ILE A 81 -3.96 -25.82 -6.41
N ILE A 82 -4.53 -26.52 -5.44
CA ILE A 82 -5.56 -27.54 -5.67
C ILE A 82 -6.81 -26.92 -6.31
N TYR A 83 -7.25 -25.76 -5.85
CA TYR A 83 -8.41 -25.06 -6.42
C TYR A 83 -8.16 -24.61 -7.86
N ASP A 84 -6.96 -24.10 -8.15
CA ASP A 84 -6.57 -23.74 -9.52
C ASP A 84 -6.49 -24.97 -10.46
N MET A 85 -6.04 -26.13 -9.94
CA MET A 85 -6.01 -27.40 -10.69
C MET A 85 -7.42 -27.95 -10.96
N ALA A 86 -8.31 -27.84 -9.98
CA ALA A 86 -9.69 -28.31 -10.08
C ALA A 86 -10.56 -27.42 -10.98
N ALA A 87 -10.05 -26.30 -11.49
CA ALA A 87 -10.78 -25.30 -12.27
C ALA A 87 -12.09 -24.80 -11.61
N ASN A 88 -12.21 -24.96 -10.28
CA ASN A 88 -13.44 -24.63 -9.56
C ASN A 88 -13.57 -23.12 -9.30
N ASN A 89 -12.52 -22.33 -9.57
CA ASN A 89 -12.49 -20.89 -9.36
C ASN A 89 -13.01 -20.47 -7.97
N LEU A 90 -12.76 -21.30 -6.95
CA LEU A 90 -13.15 -21.07 -5.57
C LEU A 90 -11.96 -20.51 -4.78
N GLY A 91 -12.24 -19.75 -3.73
CA GLY A 91 -11.22 -19.29 -2.81
C GLY A 91 -11.33 -17.81 -2.47
N HIS A 92 -10.23 -17.29 -1.96
CA HIS A 92 -10.10 -15.90 -1.54
C HIS A 92 -8.90 -15.26 -2.22
N LEU A 93 -9.00 -13.95 -2.48
CA LEU A 93 -7.92 -13.14 -2.97
C LEU A 93 -7.77 -11.92 -2.07
N ASN A 94 -6.70 -11.88 -1.27
CA ASN A 94 -6.41 -10.80 -0.34
C ASN A 94 -5.54 -9.77 -1.07
N VAL A 95 -6.11 -8.61 -1.37
CA VAL A 95 -5.42 -7.54 -2.09
C VAL A 95 -5.30 -6.29 -1.24
N ALA A 96 -4.18 -5.59 -1.36
CA ALA A 96 -4.02 -4.31 -0.72
C ALA A 96 -3.57 -3.23 -1.70
N PHE A 97 -3.99 -2.00 -1.42
CA PHE A 97 -3.65 -0.83 -2.21
C PHE A 97 -3.66 0.44 -1.35
N SER A 98 -3.03 1.49 -1.85
CA SER A 98 -3.06 2.79 -1.18
C SER A 98 -4.42 3.46 -1.35
N PRO A 99 -4.90 4.23 -0.36
CA PRO A 99 -6.12 5.02 -0.46
C PRO A 99 -6.17 5.91 -1.70
N GLU A 100 -7.35 6.38 -2.07
CA GLU A 100 -7.67 7.18 -3.27
C GLU A 100 -7.37 6.42 -4.58
N ARG A 101 -6.14 6.44 -5.04
CA ARG A 101 -5.71 5.83 -6.31
C ARG A 101 -6.03 4.34 -6.41
N GLY A 102 -5.66 3.59 -5.38
CA GLY A 102 -5.88 2.15 -5.37
C GLY A 102 -7.35 1.81 -5.32
N THR A 103 -8.15 2.58 -4.60
CA THR A 103 -9.61 2.43 -4.55
C THR A 103 -10.25 2.71 -5.90
N GLU A 104 -9.84 3.78 -6.59
CA GLU A 104 -10.32 4.09 -7.94
C GLU A 104 -9.97 2.97 -8.94
N MET A 105 -8.74 2.47 -8.89
CA MET A 105 -8.30 1.32 -9.69
C MET A 105 -9.15 0.09 -9.37
N PHE A 106 -9.28 -0.29 -8.10
CA PHE A 106 -10.03 -1.47 -7.67
C PHE A 106 -11.48 -1.44 -8.18
N VAL A 107 -12.19 -0.35 -7.95
CA VAL A 107 -13.58 -0.18 -8.43
C VAL A 107 -13.67 -0.32 -9.95
N SER A 108 -12.70 0.23 -10.68
CA SER A 108 -12.69 0.21 -12.14
C SER A 108 -12.48 -1.18 -12.74
N ILE A 109 -11.68 -2.05 -12.07
CA ILE A 109 -11.35 -3.38 -12.59
C ILE A 109 -12.21 -4.50 -12.01
N TYR A 110 -12.88 -4.27 -10.88
CA TYR A 110 -13.57 -5.33 -10.14
C TYR A 110 -14.68 -6.02 -10.95
N ALA A 111 -15.43 -5.27 -11.76
CA ALA A 111 -16.49 -5.85 -12.58
C ALA A 111 -15.95 -6.87 -13.61
N ASP A 112 -14.82 -6.56 -14.24
CA ASP A 112 -14.19 -7.44 -15.22
C ASP A 112 -13.51 -8.63 -14.56
N PHE A 113 -12.96 -8.47 -13.36
CA PHE A 113 -12.47 -9.55 -12.54
C PHE A 113 -13.59 -10.50 -12.13
N HIS A 114 -14.70 -9.98 -11.59
CA HIS A 114 -15.81 -10.77 -11.09
C HIS A 114 -16.52 -11.58 -12.19
N LYS A 115 -16.59 -11.07 -13.43
CA LYS A 115 -17.10 -11.85 -14.58
C LYS A 115 -16.32 -13.14 -14.82
N GLN A 116 -15.00 -13.13 -14.64
CA GLN A 116 -14.16 -14.30 -14.88
C GLN A 116 -14.02 -15.20 -13.65
N PHE A 117 -14.08 -14.63 -12.45
CA PHE A 117 -13.97 -15.34 -11.18
C PHE A 117 -15.15 -15.02 -10.23
N PRO A 118 -16.40 -15.42 -10.59
CA PRO A 118 -17.59 -15.04 -9.81
C PRO A 118 -17.64 -15.68 -8.42
N HIS A 119 -16.91 -16.76 -8.19
CA HIS A 119 -16.91 -17.50 -6.93
C HIS A 119 -15.67 -17.23 -6.06
N ILE A 120 -14.79 -16.32 -6.49
CA ILE A 120 -13.66 -15.88 -5.67
C ILE A 120 -14.07 -14.66 -4.84
N THR A 121 -13.94 -14.78 -3.53
CA THR A 121 -14.12 -13.65 -2.62
C THR A 121 -12.87 -12.81 -2.61
N VAL A 122 -12.96 -11.56 -3.08
CA VAL A 122 -11.88 -10.59 -2.97
C VAL A 122 -11.99 -9.86 -1.65
N ASN A 123 -10.91 -9.79 -0.89
CA ASN A 123 -10.78 -9.05 0.36
C ASN A 123 -9.88 -7.83 0.14
N PRO A 124 -10.44 -6.68 -0.26
CA PRO A 124 -9.65 -5.47 -0.48
C PRO A 124 -9.32 -4.79 0.85
N THR A 125 -8.09 -4.31 1.00
CA THR A 125 -7.67 -3.55 2.18
C THR A 125 -6.88 -2.31 1.77
N GLU A 126 -7.31 -1.16 2.30
CA GLU A 126 -6.57 0.08 2.12
C GLU A 126 -5.49 0.23 3.19
N MET A 127 -4.24 0.40 2.77
CA MET A 127 -3.12 0.62 3.67
C MET A 127 -1.93 1.27 2.96
N ASN A 128 -1.04 1.92 3.73
CA ASN A 128 0.18 2.49 3.17
C ASN A 128 1.15 1.40 2.67
N VAL A 129 2.09 1.80 1.80
CA VAL A 129 3.03 0.88 1.14
C VAL A 129 3.84 0.03 2.12
N ARG A 130 4.38 0.63 3.19
CA ARG A 130 5.18 -0.11 4.20
C ARG A 130 4.36 -1.19 4.90
N HIS A 131 3.09 -0.90 5.18
CA HIS A 131 2.20 -1.89 5.77
C HIS A 131 1.87 -3.00 4.77
N GLN A 132 1.58 -2.66 3.50
CA GLN A 132 1.39 -3.65 2.43
C GLN A 132 2.60 -4.59 2.32
N GLN A 133 3.81 -4.05 2.25
CA GLN A 133 5.04 -4.85 2.21
C GLN A 133 5.17 -5.78 3.42
N SER A 134 4.91 -5.27 4.63
CA SER A 134 4.93 -6.09 5.85
C SER A 134 3.93 -7.24 5.79
N GLN A 135 2.70 -6.98 5.33
CA GLN A 135 1.65 -7.99 5.22
C GLN A 135 1.95 -9.02 4.12
N LEU A 136 2.52 -8.59 2.98
CA LEU A 136 2.98 -9.48 1.92
C LEU A 136 4.09 -10.43 2.41
N VAL A 137 5.11 -9.90 3.11
CA VAL A 137 6.19 -10.73 3.68
C VAL A 137 5.64 -11.77 4.65
N LYS A 138 4.66 -11.39 5.48
CA LYS A 138 3.98 -12.29 6.42
C LYS A 138 3.02 -13.28 5.74
N GLY A 139 2.69 -13.08 4.45
CA GLY A 139 1.77 -13.95 3.70
C GLY A 139 0.29 -13.72 3.98
N TYR A 140 -0.10 -12.58 4.55
CA TYR A 140 -1.49 -12.19 4.75
C TYR A 140 -2.14 -11.56 3.51
N LEU A 141 -1.33 -11.12 2.57
CA LEU A 141 -1.76 -10.62 1.27
C LEU A 141 -1.22 -11.50 0.16
N ASP A 142 -2.03 -11.70 -0.85
CA ASP A 142 -1.66 -12.38 -2.10
C ASP A 142 -1.04 -11.39 -3.09
N LEU A 143 -1.53 -10.14 -3.09
CA LEU A 143 -1.12 -9.09 -4.00
C LEU A 143 -1.21 -7.72 -3.34
N GLY A 144 -0.18 -6.89 -3.50
CA GLY A 144 -0.17 -5.47 -3.17
C GLY A 144 -0.04 -4.60 -4.41
N PHE A 145 -0.77 -3.49 -4.46
CA PHE A 145 -0.55 -2.43 -5.43
C PHE A 145 0.19 -1.28 -4.75
N VAL A 146 1.46 -1.09 -5.11
CA VAL A 146 2.37 -0.18 -4.41
C VAL A 146 2.93 0.90 -5.34
N THR A 147 3.19 2.06 -4.76
CA THR A 147 3.98 3.13 -5.35
C THR A 147 5.33 3.18 -4.64
N ILE A 148 6.43 2.96 -5.34
CA ILE A 148 7.70 2.62 -4.71
C ILE A 148 8.89 3.21 -5.48
N THR A 149 10.01 3.41 -4.78
CA THR A 149 11.32 3.67 -5.37
C THR A 149 12.22 2.45 -5.19
N ASP A 150 13.34 2.39 -5.89
CA ASP A 150 14.28 1.28 -5.74
C ASP A 150 14.77 1.11 -4.29
N GLU A 151 14.94 2.22 -3.56
CA GLU A 151 15.40 2.22 -2.17
C GLU A 151 14.40 1.59 -1.20
N ASP A 152 13.11 1.61 -1.55
CA ASP A 152 12.02 1.05 -0.71
C ASP A 152 11.74 -0.43 -1.01
N LYS A 153 12.36 -1.02 -2.06
CA LYS A 153 12.14 -2.43 -2.44
C LYS A 153 12.74 -3.39 -1.42
N LEU A 154 11.93 -4.33 -0.95
CA LEU A 154 12.36 -5.36 0.01
C LEU A 154 12.82 -6.62 -0.73
N PRO A 155 13.99 -7.23 -0.36
CA PRO A 155 14.50 -8.45 -1.02
C PRO A 155 13.57 -9.67 -0.91
N ALA A 156 12.67 -9.68 0.09
CA ALA A 156 11.68 -10.75 0.31
C ALA A 156 10.44 -10.64 -0.61
N LEU A 157 10.33 -9.57 -1.40
CA LEU A 157 9.22 -9.33 -2.32
C LEU A 157 9.68 -9.31 -3.77
N GLU A 158 8.76 -9.62 -4.66
CA GLU A 158 8.89 -9.42 -6.10
C GLU A 158 7.99 -8.26 -6.51
N TYR A 159 8.48 -7.43 -7.41
CA TYR A 159 7.78 -6.25 -7.92
C TYR A 159 7.63 -6.35 -9.42
N GLU A 160 6.40 -6.34 -9.88
CA GLU A 160 6.05 -6.36 -11.27
C GLU A 160 5.70 -4.94 -11.72
N HIS A 161 6.62 -4.30 -12.41
CA HIS A 161 6.49 -2.91 -12.87
C HIS A 161 5.27 -2.71 -13.77
N ILE A 162 4.56 -1.61 -13.57
CA ILE A 162 3.40 -1.19 -14.36
C ILE A 162 3.74 0.05 -15.18
N ILE A 163 4.05 1.16 -14.51
CA ILE A 163 4.46 2.44 -15.12
C ILE A 163 5.37 3.22 -14.17
N ASP A 164 6.17 4.10 -14.76
CA ASP A 164 6.82 5.20 -14.03
C ASP A 164 5.88 6.40 -14.01
N GLU A 165 5.68 6.97 -12.86
CA GLU A 165 4.83 8.14 -12.73
C GLU A 165 5.61 9.34 -12.24
N PRO A 166 5.71 10.40 -13.07
CA PRO A 166 6.35 11.64 -12.70
C PRO A 166 5.62 12.38 -11.57
N LEU A 167 6.38 13.12 -10.78
CA LEU A 167 5.87 14.08 -9.83
C LEU A 167 5.90 15.50 -10.43
N LEU A 168 4.83 16.25 -10.23
CA LEU A 168 4.65 17.61 -10.74
C LEU A 168 4.59 18.59 -9.58
N LEU A 169 5.22 19.75 -9.77
CA LEU A 169 5.04 20.91 -8.89
C LEU A 169 3.71 21.60 -9.27
N ALA A 170 2.82 21.75 -8.30
CA ALA A 170 1.55 22.47 -8.42
C ALA A 170 1.62 23.80 -7.67
N VAL A 171 1.38 24.89 -8.37
CA VAL A 171 1.52 26.28 -7.89
C VAL A 171 0.21 27.02 -8.11
N PRO A 172 -0.30 27.75 -7.12
CA PRO A 172 -1.45 28.65 -7.34
C PRO A 172 -1.23 29.61 -8.51
N ARG A 173 -2.19 29.76 -9.40
CA ARG A 173 -2.07 30.72 -10.50
C ARG A 173 -1.94 32.19 -10.04
N SER A 174 -2.42 32.51 -8.86
CA SER A 174 -2.25 33.81 -8.24
C SER A 174 -0.82 34.10 -7.76
N ASN A 175 0.05 33.07 -7.67
CA ASN A 175 1.43 33.22 -7.28
C ASN A 175 2.22 33.91 -8.39
N PRO A 176 3.00 34.98 -8.10
CA PRO A 176 3.79 35.70 -9.10
C PRO A 176 4.80 34.82 -9.86
N LEU A 177 5.19 33.67 -9.28
CA LEU A 177 6.07 32.69 -9.90
C LEU A 177 5.34 31.70 -10.84
N ALA A 178 4.01 31.81 -10.96
CA ALA A 178 3.19 30.96 -11.81
C ALA A 178 3.18 31.48 -13.25
N ILE A 179 4.27 31.25 -13.99
CA ILE A 179 4.49 31.72 -15.38
C ILE A 179 4.00 30.72 -16.45
N SER A 180 3.31 29.65 -16.06
CA SER A 180 2.86 28.60 -16.99
C SER A 180 1.86 29.10 -18.01
N GLN A 181 2.11 28.81 -19.29
CA GLN A 181 1.21 29.08 -20.42
C GLN A 181 0.47 27.82 -20.90
N ALA A 182 0.42 26.76 -20.07
CA ALA A 182 -0.29 25.54 -20.44
C ALA A 182 -1.75 25.83 -20.77
N LYS A 183 -2.22 25.25 -21.90
CA LYS A 183 -3.60 25.31 -22.39
C LYS A 183 -4.43 24.15 -21.85
N PRO A 184 -5.76 24.18 -21.97
CA PRO A 184 -6.64 23.11 -21.48
C PRO A 184 -6.22 21.69 -21.84
N ASP A 185 -5.78 21.47 -23.06
CA ASP A 185 -5.44 20.15 -23.59
C ASP A 185 -3.93 19.84 -23.58
N THR A 186 -3.14 20.65 -22.85
CA THR A 186 -1.70 20.40 -22.74
C THR A 186 -1.46 19.08 -22.01
N PRO A 187 -0.83 18.07 -22.65
CA PRO A 187 -0.53 16.82 -21.97
C PRO A 187 0.55 17.03 -20.91
N PRO A 188 0.60 16.22 -19.84
CA PRO A 188 1.60 16.35 -18.77
C PRO A 188 3.05 16.38 -19.28
N SER A 189 3.36 15.62 -20.33
CA SER A 189 4.70 15.56 -20.94
C SER A 189 5.14 16.88 -21.60
N GLN A 190 4.21 17.77 -21.92
CA GLN A 190 4.47 19.08 -22.53
C GLN A 190 4.37 20.24 -21.53
N LEU A 191 4.08 19.96 -20.27
CA LEU A 191 4.10 21.01 -19.24
C LEU A 191 5.49 21.66 -19.15
N PRO A 192 5.54 22.97 -18.90
CA PRO A 192 6.81 23.68 -18.76
C PRO A 192 7.58 23.18 -17.54
N TYR A 193 8.89 23.33 -17.58
CA TYR A 193 9.75 23.11 -16.42
C TYR A 193 9.77 24.34 -15.51
N ASN A 194 9.93 24.10 -14.21
CA ASN A 194 10.23 25.16 -13.25
C ASN A 194 11.24 24.65 -12.21
N ASN A 195 12.04 25.56 -11.69
CA ASN A 195 13.04 25.24 -10.66
C ASN A 195 12.44 25.37 -9.27
N LEU A 196 12.46 24.29 -8.51
CA LEU A 196 11.92 24.23 -7.15
C LEU A 196 12.56 25.28 -6.22
N GLN A 197 13.83 25.63 -6.43
CA GLN A 197 14.55 26.64 -5.64
C GLN A 197 13.90 28.03 -5.67
N LEU A 198 13.19 28.38 -6.76
CA LEU A 198 12.47 29.66 -6.84
C LEU A 198 11.35 29.78 -5.79
N PHE A 199 10.85 28.64 -5.31
CA PHE A 199 9.75 28.55 -4.36
C PHE A 199 10.19 28.44 -2.90
N LYS A 200 11.47 28.69 -2.59
CA LYS A 200 12.04 28.54 -1.23
C LYS A 200 11.31 29.33 -0.14
N ASN A 201 10.71 30.46 -0.50
CA ASN A 201 9.97 31.33 0.43
C ASN A 201 8.45 31.12 0.36
N GLN A 202 7.98 30.14 -0.42
CA GLN A 202 6.55 29.85 -0.54
C GLN A 202 6.12 28.83 0.52
N PRO A 203 4.85 28.91 0.99
CA PRO A 203 4.30 27.87 1.86
C PRO A 203 4.01 26.60 1.06
N PHE A 204 4.21 25.45 1.71
CA PHE A 204 3.90 24.13 1.16
C PHE A 204 2.94 23.37 2.06
N VAL A 205 2.09 22.55 1.45
CA VAL A 205 1.41 21.42 2.09
C VAL A 205 1.92 20.16 1.43
N LEU A 206 2.32 19.16 2.20
CA LEU A 206 2.97 17.96 1.70
C LEU A 206 2.30 16.69 2.25
N MET A 207 2.59 15.56 1.62
CA MET A 207 2.23 14.26 2.18
C MET A 207 2.96 14.04 3.52
N PHE A 208 2.35 13.25 4.42
CA PHE A 208 2.94 12.93 5.73
C PHE A 208 4.29 12.19 5.60
N LYS A 209 5.15 12.33 6.62
CA LYS A 209 6.58 11.89 6.59
C LYS A 209 6.83 10.42 6.26
N ASN A 210 5.89 9.54 6.54
CA ASN A 210 6.08 8.09 6.34
C ASN A 210 5.55 7.57 5.00
N SER A 211 5.22 8.45 4.05
CA SER A 211 4.81 8.05 2.71
C SER A 211 6.00 7.96 1.76
N THR A 212 5.95 7.02 0.80
CA THR A 212 6.95 6.89 -0.27
C THR A 212 7.11 8.20 -1.04
N MET A 213 6.01 8.87 -1.37
CA MET A 213 6.02 10.16 -2.04
C MET A 213 6.80 11.22 -1.25
N ARG A 214 6.67 11.26 0.08
CA ARG A 214 7.36 12.23 0.91
C ARG A 214 8.88 12.01 0.91
N SER A 215 9.35 10.77 0.87
CA SER A 215 10.78 10.47 0.76
C SER A 215 11.38 11.04 -0.53
N VAL A 216 10.68 10.91 -1.66
CA VAL A 216 11.10 11.51 -2.94
C VAL A 216 11.09 13.05 -2.84
N ILE A 217 10.03 13.63 -2.29
CA ILE A 217 9.89 15.09 -2.16
C ILE A 217 10.97 15.69 -1.25
N ASP A 218 11.28 15.06 -0.12
CA ASP A 218 12.32 15.53 0.79
C ASP A 218 13.71 15.52 0.11
N SER A 219 13.97 14.52 -0.74
CA SER A 219 15.20 14.48 -1.56
C SER A 219 15.25 15.62 -2.58
N LEU A 220 14.11 16.01 -3.16
CA LEU A 220 14.03 17.16 -4.06
C LEU A 220 14.34 18.47 -3.35
N PHE A 221 13.78 18.73 -2.17
CA PHE A 221 14.07 19.91 -1.38
C PHE A 221 15.52 19.96 -0.93
N LYS A 222 16.09 18.82 -0.52
CA LYS A 222 17.52 18.71 -0.18
C LYS A 222 18.39 19.07 -1.39
N SER A 223 18.07 18.55 -2.57
CA SER A 223 18.80 18.85 -3.81
C SER A 223 18.64 20.32 -4.25
N ALA A 224 17.48 20.93 -3.98
CA ALA A 224 17.22 22.33 -4.23
C ALA A 224 17.89 23.27 -3.21
N GLY A 225 18.51 22.74 -2.15
CA GLY A 225 19.30 23.50 -1.18
C GLY A 225 18.48 24.31 -0.16
N PHE A 226 17.23 23.91 0.13
CA PHE A 226 16.42 24.58 1.15
C PHE A 226 15.45 23.63 1.88
N THR A 227 15.04 24.04 3.07
CA THR A 227 13.97 23.38 3.84
C THR A 227 12.66 24.12 3.57
N PRO A 228 11.58 23.40 3.13
CA PRO A 228 10.31 24.03 2.84
C PRO A 228 9.61 24.55 4.10
N ASN A 229 8.89 25.66 3.97
CA ASN A 229 7.93 26.11 4.99
C ASN A 229 6.65 25.26 4.86
N ILE A 230 6.47 24.26 5.71
CA ILE A 230 5.35 23.33 5.68
C ILE A 230 4.24 23.83 6.60
N LEU A 231 3.08 24.15 6.04
CA LEU A 231 1.90 24.57 6.80
C LEU A 231 1.29 23.42 7.59
N PHE A 232 1.11 22.28 6.93
CA PHE A 232 0.69 21.00 7.54
C PHE A 232 0.98 19.84 6.60
N GLU A 233 0.77 18.62 7.11
CA GLU A 233 0.92 17.36 6.36
C GLU A 233 -0.43 16.65 6.24
N THR A 234 -0.65 15.93 5.12
CA THR A 234 -1.91 15.21 4.83
C THR A 234 -1.64 13.84 4.20
N ALA A 235 -2.61 12.93 4.29
CA ALA A 235 -2.58 11.65 3.59
C ALA A 235 -3.27 11.70 2.21
N SER A 236 -3.85 12.84 1.82
CA SER A 236 -4.72 12.98 0.66
C SER A 236 -4.09 13.88 -0.41
N ASN A 237 -3.83 13.33 -1.60
CA ASN A 237 -3.39 14.11 -2.76
C ASN A 237 -4.49 15.09 -3.24
N ARG A 238 -5.76 14.72 -3.09
CA ARG A 238 -6.88 15.62 -3.40
C ARG A 238 -6.86 16.86 -2.50
N THR A 239 -6.52 16.68 -1.22
CA THR A 239 -6.34 17.81 -0.29
C THR A 239 -5.19 18.70 -0.76
N LEU A 240 -4.05 18.14 -1.18
CA LEU A 240 -2.93 18.91 -1.73
C LEU A 240 -3.38 19.79 -2.90
N CYS A 241 -4.06 19.21 -3.88
CA CYS A 241 -4.59 19.94 -5.04
C CYS A 241 -5.61 21.03 -4.63
N THR A 242 -6.50 20.74 -3.68
CA THR A 242 -7.51 21.69 -3.21
C THR A 242 -6.87 22.89 -2.51
N MET A 243 -5.83 22.68 -1.71
CA MET A 243 -5.08 23.75 -1.05
C MET A 243 -4.38 24.66 -2.06
N ALA A 244 -3.75 24.07 -3.08
CA ALA A 244 -3.14 24.84 -4.17
C ALA A 244 -4.20 25.61 -4.98
N LYS A 245 -5.35 24.98 -5.27
CA LYS A 245 -6.48 25.61 -5.96
C LYS A 245 -7.00 26.84 -5.22
N ASN A 246 -7.06 26.78 -3.90
CA ASN A 246 -7.51 27.87 -3.04
C ASN A 246 -6.42 28.94 -2.77
N SER A 247 -5.32 28.91 -3.51
CA SER A 247 -4.21 29.88 -3.40
C SER A 247 -3.51 29.93 -2.02
N ILE A 248 -3.53 28.80 -1.28
CA ILE A 248 -2.98 28.75 0.07
C ILE A 248 -1.51 28.37 0.05
N CYS A 249 -1.10 27.41 -0.83
CA CYS A 249 0.23 26.84 -0.83
C CYS A 249 0.66 26.31 -2.20
N CYS A 250 1.97 26.07 -2.36
CA CYS A 250 2.49 25.18 -3.37
C CYS A 250 2.46 23.72 -2.87
N THR A 251 2.50 22.77 -3.79
CA THR A 251 2.61 21.35 -3.45
C THR A 251 3.27 20.57 -4.57
N ILE A 252 3.63 19.31 -4.29
CA ILE A 252 4.12 18.35 -5.29
C ILE A 252 3.14 17.19 -5.30
N VAL A 253 2.67 16.79 -6.48
CA VAL A 253 1.65 15.75 -6.64
C VAL A 253 2.02 14.81 -7.78
N PRO A 254 1.54 13.54 -7.76
CA PRO A 254 1.70 12.63 -8.87
C PRO A 254 0.98 13.13 -10.13
N GLN A 255 1.55 12.82 -11.29
CA GLN A 255 1.04 13.27 -12.59
C GLN A 255 -0.44 12.94 -12.83
N GLN A 256 -0.96 11.84 -12.29
CA GLN A 256 -2.38 11.49 -12.44
C GLN A 256 -3.34 12.53 -11.84
N TYR A 257 -2.88 13.35 -10.87
CA TYR A 257 -3.69 14.44 -10.30
C TYR A 257 -3.64 15.71 -11.14
N TYR A 258 -2.86 15.71 -12.22
CA TYR A 258 -2.92 16.81 -13.17
C TYR A 258 -4.30 16.88 -13.82
N ARG A 259 -4.91 18.03 -13.71
CA ARG A 259 -6.09 18.43 -14.48
C ARG A 259 -5.88 19.88 -14.82
N TYR A 260 -6.13 20.24 -16.08
CA TYR A 260 -6.10 21.66 -16.40
C TYR A 260 -7.13 22.40 -15.54
N THR A 261 -6.69 23.46 -14.90
CA THR A 261 -7.56 24.38 -14.15
C THR A 261 -7.08 25.81 -14.36
N LYS A 262 -7.98 26.77 -14.12
CA LYS A 262 -7.60 28.19 -14.15
C LYS A 262 -6.91 28.62 -12.87
N GLU A 263 -6.96 27.82 -11.81
CA GLU A 263 -6.49 28.15 -10.47
C GLU A 263 -5.10 27.61 -10.16
N ILE A 264 -4.67 26.53 -10.84
CA ILE A 264 -3.37 25.89 -10.58
C ILE A 264 -2.51 25.90 -11.86
N ALA A 265 -1.26 26.27 -11.72
CA ALA A 265 -0.22 26.04 -12.72
C ALA A 265 0.62 24.82 -12.34
N PHE A 266 0.72 23.84 -13.25
CA PHE A 266 1.54 22.65 -13.06
C PHE A 266 2.85 22.75 -13.83
N TYR A 267 3.92 22.21 -13.23
CA TYR A 267 5.25 22.21 -13.81
C TYR A 267 5.93 20.88 -13.66
N ARG A 268 6.71 20.50 -14.65
CA ARG A 268 7.71 19.45 -14.51
C ARG A 268 8.91 19.99 -13.75
N LEU A 269 9.59 19.11 -13.02
CA LEU A 269 10.83 19.43 -12.33
C LEU A 269 12.04 18.93 -13.15
N PRO A 270 13.14 19.69 -13.24
CA PRO A 270 14.30 19.34 -14.08
C PRO A 270 14.96 18.00 -13.72
N SER A 271 14.88 17.58 -12.45
CA SER A 271 15.40 16.29 -11.98
C SER A 271 14.53 15.08 -12.35
N HIS A 272 13.40 15.31 -13.05
CA HIS A 272 12.45 14.26 -13.47
C HIS A 272 12.06 13.29 -12.32
N PRO A 273 11.66 13.81 -11.14
CA PRO A 273 11.30 12.94 -10.03
C PRO A 273 10.13 12.06 -10.40
N HIS A 274 10.25 10.79 -10.11
CA HIS A 274 9.20 9.79 -10.35
C HIS A 274 9.26 8.71 -9.29
N TRP A 275 8.24 7.89 -9.25
CA TRP A 275 8.17 6.62 -8.56
C TRP A 275 7.62 5.56 -9.51
N GLU A 276 7.80 4.30 -9.15
CA GLU A 276 7.24 3.19 -9.90
C GLU A 276 5.89 2.78 -9.31
N LEU A 277 4.91 2.51 -10.16
CA LEU A 277 3.72 1.76 -9.79
C LEU A 277 3.99 0.29 -10.09
N CYS A 278 3.79 -0.55 -9.07
CA CYS A 278 4.09 -1.98 -9.17
C CYS A 278 2.98 -2.83 -8.55
N ASN A 279 2.74 -3.99 -9.14
CA ASN A 279 2.17 -5.11 -8.41
C ASN A 279 3.27 -5.77 -7.58
N ALA A 280 3.01 -6.06 -6.30
CA ALA A 280 3.97 -6.64 -5.39
C ALA A 280 3.47 -7.97 -4.82
N TYR A 281 4.37 -8.96 -4.72
CA TYR A 281 4.10 -10.31 -4.25
C TYR A 281 5.17 -10.77 -3.28
N LYS A 282 4.85 -11.74 -2.42
CA LYS A 282 5.89 -12.44 -1.67
C LYS A 282 6.74 -13.26 -2.63
N LYS A 283 8.07 -13.14 -2.51
CA LYS A 283 9.02 -13.87 -3.36
C LYS A 283 8.84 -15.39 -3.22
N GLY A 284 8.74 -16.08 -4.36
CA GLY A 284 8.60 -17.53 -4.41
C GLY A 284 7.22 -18.06 -3.96
N SER A 285 6.21 -17.20 -3.73
CA SER A 285 4.84 -17.66 -3.47
C SER A 285 4.15 -18.08 -4.76
N TYR A 286 3.22 -19.02 -4.64
CA TYR A 286 2.35 -19.39 -5.75
C TYR A 286 1.39 -18.26 -6.09
N ARG A 287 1.32 -17.91 -7.37
CA ARG A 287 0.40 -16.89 -7.89
C ARG A 287 -0.81 -17.58 -8.51
N THR A 288 -1.96 -17.50 -7.86
CA THR A 288 -3.20 -18.08 -8.40
C THR A 288 -3.60 -17.42 -9.72
N LYS A 289 -4.38 -18.13 -10.56
CA LYS A 289 -4.93 -17.55 -11.80
C LYS A 289 -5.71 -16.28 -11.53
N ALA A 290 -6.42 -16.21 -10.41
CA ALA A 290 -7.15 -15.04 -9.97
C ALA A 290 -6.20 -13.87 -9.66
N ALA A 291 -5.11 -14.10 -8.92
CA ALA A 291 -4.09 -13.07 -8.64
C ALA A 291 -3.42 -12.57 -9.93
N GLN A 292 -3.13 -13.47 -10.87
CA GLN A 292 -2.55 -13.13 -12.18
C GLN A 292 -3.50 -12.26 -13.01
N LEU A 293 -4.80 -12.63 -13.08
CA LEU A 293 -5.78 -11.79 -13.77
C LEU A 293 -5.94 -10.43 -13.12
N PHE A 294 -6.04 -10.39 -11.78
CA PHE A 294 -6.18 -9.11 -11.07
C PHE A 294 -4.99 -8.19 -11.34
N ALA A 295 -3.78 -8.72 -11.30
CA ALA A 295 -2.56 -7.99 -11.64
C ALA A 295 -2.55 -7.49 -13.10
N GLN A 296 -3.01 -8.32 -14.03
CA GLN A 296 -3.11 -7.93 -15.45
C GLN A 296 -4.13 -6.80 -15.64
N LEU A 297 -5.31 -6.90 -15.02
CA LEU A 297 -6.32 -5.83 -15.08
C LEU A 297 -5.81 -4.51 -14.48
N THR A 298 -5.02 -4.59 -13.40
CA THR A 298 -4.35 -3.41 -12.82
C THR A 298 -3.40 -2.76 -13.83
N LYS A 299 -2.57 -3.54 -14.53
CA LYS A 299 -1.68 -3.04 -15.58
C LYS A 299 -2.45 -2.37 -16.72
N ASP A 300 -3.50 -3.02 -17.19
CA ASP A 300 -4.30 -2.52 -18.31
C ASP A 300 -5.04 -1.23 -17.93
N TYR A 301 -5.51 -1.10 -16.69
CA TYR A 301 -6.10 0.12 -16.17
C TYR A 301 -5.12 1.30 -16.24
N PHE A 302 -3.90 1.14 -15.70
CA PHE A 302 -2.93 2.25 -15.68
C PHE A 302 -2.36 2.56 -17.06
N ARG A 303 -2.21 1.58 -17.95
CA ARG A 303 -1.81 1.82 -19.33
C ARG A 303 -2.85 2.67 -20.09
N ARG A 304 -4.13 2.37 -19.91
CA ARG A 304 -5.22 3.21 -20.49
C ARG A 304 -5.17 4.64 -19.97
N LEU A 305 -5.02 4.82 -18.66
CA LEU A 305 -4.90 6.16 -18.07
C LEU A 305 -3.70 6.94 -18.61
N SER A 306 -2.57 6.29 -18.84
CA SER A 306 -1.37 6.95 -19.38
C SER A 306 -1.51 7.35 -20.85
N GLN A 307 -2.41 6.70 -21.60
CA GLN A 307 -2.69 6.98 -23.01
C GLN A 307 -3.83 8.01 -23.20
N GLY A 308 -4.42 8.51 -22.12
CA GLY A 308 -5.47 9.53 -22.15
C GLY A 308 -6.85 9.00 -22.56
N GLN A 309 -7.09 7.71 -22.37
CA GLN A 309 -8.39 7.05 -22.59
C GLN A 309 -9.18 6.88 -21.28
#